data_00003d9f92f92831fa955c7db9cb26fb
#
_entry.id   00003d9f92f92831fa955c7db9cb26fb
#
_cell.length_a   1.000
_cell.length_b   1.000
_cell.length_c   1.000
_cell.angle_alpha   90.00
_cell.angle_beta   90.00
_cell.angle_gamma   90.00
#
_symmetry.space_group_name_H-M   'P 1'
#
loop_
_entity.id
_entity.type
_entity.pdbx_description
1 polymer ?
#
loop_
_entity_poly.entity_id
_entity_poly.type
_entity_poly.pdbx_seq_one_letter_code
_entity_poly.pdbx_strand_id
1 'polypeptide(L)'
;MILQTGFRTDIPGFYSTWFANRLRAGFVLVRNPYDPQSVTRYAINPDVVDLIGFCTKNPAPMLPRMELLRPYGQYWFVTITPYGPEIEPHVPPKAQVLQDFIALSKIVGPDCIAWRYDPIFLSGTYTAARHIAEFEQMAAVLSGYTRTCVISFIDLYEKVRRNFPQVKSVPLAERETLGKAFIEIGKKYGMMIRPCAEGTALARYGADCSGCMTQKTFETALHRPLRLPPQKPARKECACCLTADIGAYNTCGHGCLYCYANASRVTVAQNMRMHDPASPFLVGHSQPGDVIHEAKQESWLVDQISMAELL
;
A
#
# COMPACT_ATOMS: atom_id res chain seq x y z
N MET A 1 -9.60 -14.72 2.36
CA MET A 1 -9.63 -13.25 2.63
C MET A 1 -8.41 -12.54 2.06
N ILE A 2 -8.41 -11.19 2.02
CA ILE A 2 -7.24 -10.38 1.64
C ILE A 2 -6.57 -9.85 2.92
N LEU A 3 -5.26 -10.00 3.05
CA LEU A 3 -4.46 -9.52 4.17
C LEU A 3 -3.66 -8.27 3.73
N GLN A 4 -3.65 -7.20 4.52
CA GLN A 4 -2.92 -5.97 4.22
C GLN A 4 -1.71 -5.81 5.13
N THR A 5 -0.63 -5.25 4.57
CA THR A 5 0.65 -5.09 5.28
C THR A 5 1.19 -3.65 5.30
N GLY A 6 0.45 -2.67 4.76
CA GLY A 6 1.04 -1.38 4.48
C GLY A 6 0.20 -0.14 4.76
N PHE A 7 -0.93 -0.23 5.47
CA PHE A 7 -1.71 0.96 5.81
C PHE A 7 -1.22 1.68 7.06
N ARG A 8 -0.63 0.95 8.00
CA ARG A 8 -0.16 1.50 9.29
C ARG A 8 1.35 1.62 9.37
N THR A 9 2.08 0.88 8.51
CA THR A 9 3.56 0.84 8.47
C THR A 9 4.04 0.37 7.10
N ASP A 10 5.35 0.26 6.91
CA ASP A 10 5.98 -0.35 5.75
C ASP A 10 6.64 -1.68 6.16
N ILE A 11 5.85 -2.77 6.13
CA ILE A 11 6.35 -4.12 6.48
C ILE A 11 7.46 -4.58 5.52
N PRO A 12 7.32 -4.49 4.20
CA PRO A 12 8.39 -4.84 3.29
C PRO A 12 9.70 -4.11 3.56
N GLY A 13 9.63 -2.81 3.84
CA GLY A 13 10.81 -1.97 4.03
C GLY A 13 11.55 -2.18 5.34
N PHE A 14 10.85 -2.47 6.44
CA PHE A 14 11.45 -2.51 7.79
C PHE A 14 11.29 -3.84 8.50
N TYR A 15 10.31 -4.65 8.16
CA TYR A 15 9.89 -5.81 8.93
C TYR A 15 9.84 -7.10 8.10
N SER A 16 10.56 -7.16 6.99
CA SER A 16 10.56 -8.30 6.06
C SER A 16 11.00 -9.61 6.73
N THR A 17 11.96 -9.59 7.66
CA THR A 17 12.40 -10.75 8.43
C THR A 17 11.31 -11.25 9.38
N TRP A 18 10.67 -10.32 10.11
CA TRP A 18 9.52 -10.64 10.96
C TRP A 18 8.38 -11.26 10.15
N PHE A 19 8.04 -10.64 9.03
CA PHE A 19 6.96 -11.14 8.17
C PHE A 19 7.26 -12.54 7.63
N ALA A 20 8.49 -12.81 7.21
CA ALA A 20 8.92 -14.16 6.83
C ALA A 20 8.75 -15.17 7.97
N ASN A 21 9.06 -14.78 9.22
CA ASN A 21 8.84 -15.63 10.39
C ASN A 21 7.34 -15.85 10.66
N ARG A 22 6.49 -14.83 10.43
CA ARG A 22 5.03 -14.96 10.59
C ARG A 22 4.43 -15.89 9.53
N LEU A 23 4.90 -15.80 8.28
CA LEU A 23 4.50 -16.74 7.21
C LEU A 23 4.84 -18.20 7.58
N ARG A 24 6.05 -18.44 8.12
CA ARG A 24 6.46 -19.80 8.56
C ARG A 24 5.68 -20.27 9.78
N ALA A 25 5.36 -19.38 10.71
CA ALA A 25 4.58 -19.72 11.91
C ALA A 25 3.08 -19.85 11.62
N GLY A 26 2.60 -19.38 10.48
CA GLY A 26 1.21 -19.48 10.06
C GLY A 26 0.24 -18.55 10.80
N PHE A 27 0.71 -17.60 11.61
CA PHE A 27 -0.15 -16.65 12.30
C PHE A 27 0.58 -15.38 12.72
N VAL A 28 -0.22 -14.34 13.01
CA VAL A 28 0.21 -13.06 13.57
C VAL A 28 -0.77 -12.59 14.65
N LEU A 29 -0.27 -11.89 15.66
CA LEU A 29 -1.06 -11.21 16.67
C LEU A 29 -1.05 -9.71 16.41
N VAL A 30 -2.24 -9.12 16.31
CA VAL A 30 -2.42 -7.69 16.04
C VAL A 30 -3.15 -7.05 17.21
N ARG A 31 -2.48 -6.13 17.88
CA ARG A 31 -3.05 -5.35 18.96
C ARG A 31 -3.95 -4.25 18.40
N ASN A 32 -5.16 -4.12 18.96
CA ASN A 32 -6.08 -3.07 18.56
C ASN A 32 -5.50 -1.69 18.98
N PRO A 33 -5.34 -0.72 18.06
CA PRO A 33 -4.75 0.58 18.41
C PRO A 33 -5.64 1.45 19.30
N TYR A 34 -6.91 1.11 19.45
CA TYR A 34 -7.90 1.85 20.26
C TYR A 34 -8.25 1.14 21.57
N ASP A 35 -7.92 -0.14 21.69
CA ASP A 35 -8.09 -0.97 22.87
C ASP A 35 -6.86 -1.87 23.04
N PRO A 36 -5.84 -1.41 23.77
CA PRO A 36 -4.55 -2.11 23.86
C PRO A 36 -4.61 -3.52 24.46
N GLN A 37 -5.65 -3.88 25.21
CA GLN A 37 -5.83 -5.22 25.73
C GLN A 37 -6.45 -6.19 24.72
N SER A 38 -7.17 -5.66 23.74
CA SER A 38 -7.78 -6.47 22.67
C SER A 38 -6.74 -6.83 21.62
N VAL A 39 -6.53 -8.12 21.41
CA VAL A 39 -5.58 -8.68 20.46
C VAL A 39 -6.33 -9.62 19.50
N THR A 40 -6.14 -9.43 18.21
CA THR A 40 -6.70 -10.33 17.21
C THR A 40 -5.61 -11.25 16.68
N ARG A 41 -5.87 -12.56 16.69
CA ARG A 41 -5.04 -13.55 16.05
C ARG A 41 -5.54 -13.81 14.64
N TYR A 42 -4.68 -13.52 13.65
CA TYR A 42 -4.93 -13.84 12.24
C TYR A 42 -4.11 -15.07 11.85
N ALA A 43 -4.75 -16.07 11.27
CA ALA A 43 -4.05 -17.12 10.54
C ALA A 43 -3.46 -16.54 9.26
N ILE A 44 -2.22 -16.93 8.95
CA ILE A 44 -1.57 -16.60 7.68
C ILE A 44 -1.23 -17.95 7.01
N ASN A 45 -2.21 -18.51 6.32
CA ASN A 45 -2.03 -19.69 5.50
C ASN A 45 -2.84 -19.55 4.20
N PRO A 46 -2.47 -20.25 3.11
CA PRO A 46 -3.14 -20.14 1.82
C PRO A 46 -4.60 -20.59 1.81
N ASP A 47 -5.06 -21.36 2.81
CA ASP A 47 -6.43 -21.87 2.86
C ASP A 47 -7.43 -20.74 3.21
N VAL A 48 -6.96 -19.68 3.87
CA VAL A 48 -7.81 -18.55 4.31
C VAL A 48 -7.34 -17.20 3.78
N VAL A 49 -6.07 -17.06 3.37
CA VAL A 49 -5.50 -15.84 2.80
C VAL A 49 -5.31 -16.00 1.31
N ASP A 50 -6.24 -15.48 0.53
CA ASP A 50 -6.23 -15.55 -0.94
C ASP A 50 -5.18 -14.63 -1.56
N LEU A 51 -5.02 -13.44 -0.97
CA LEU A 51 -4.11 -12.42 -1.47
C LEU A 51 -3.52 -11.60 -0.31
N ILE A 52 -2.25 -11.25 -0.45
CA ILE A 52 -1.56 -10.30 0.44
C ILE A 52 -1.34 -9.01 -0.33
N GLY A 53 -1.89 -7.91 0.22
CA GLY A 53 -1.70 -6.55 -0.28
C GLY A 53 -0.52 -5.86 0.40
N PHE A 54 0.39 -5.32 -0.38
CA PHE A 54 1.58 -4.63 0.09
C PHE A 54 1.53 -3.15 -0.28
N CYS A 55 1.94 -2.27 0.65
CA CYS A 55 2.23 -0.88 0.35
C CYS A 55 3.61 -0.56 0.92
N THR A 56 4.53 -0.13 0.08
CA THR A 56 5.92 0.11 0.49
C THR A 56 6.55 1.27 -0.27
N LYS A 57 7.53 1.92 0.34
CA LYS A 57 8.48 2.82 -0.33
C LYS A 57 9.86 2.16 -0.55
N ASN A 58 10.03 0.93 -0.07
CA ASN A 58 11.28 0.19 -0.18
C ASN A 58 11.01 -1.31 -0.28
N PRO A 59 10.81 -1.87 -1.48
CA PRO A 59 10.56 -3.30 -1.64
C PRO A 59 11.83 -4.16 -1.49
N ALA A 60 13.04 -3.59 -1.58
CA ALA A 60 14.30 -4.31 -1.60
C ALA A 60 14.49 -5.36 -0.49
N PRO A 61 14.19 -5.08 0.81
CA PRO A 61 14.38 -6.07 1.86
C PRO A 61 13.46 -7.29 1.74
N MET A 62 12.38 -7.19 0.95
CA MET A 62 11.46 -8.32 0.72
C MET A 62 11.86 -9.18 -0.48
N LEU A 63 12.59 -8.65 -1.46
CA LEU A 63 12.98 -9.38 -2.67
C LEU A 63 13.65 -10.75 -2.40
N PRO A 64 14.59 -10.90 -1.44
CA PRO A 64 15.20 -12.19 -1.14
C PRO A 64 14.25 -13.22 -0.51
N ARG A 65 13.01 -12.82 -0.17
CA ARG A 65 12.02 -13.64 0.55
C ARG A 65 10.80 -13.99 -0.30
N MET A 66 10.80 -13.63 -1.59
CA MET A 66 9.65 -13.78 -2.48
C MET A 66 9.18 -15.24 -2.63
N GLU A 67 10.09 -16.22 -2.48
CA GLU A 67 9.72 -17.64 -2.49
C GLU A 67 8.69 -18.00 -1.41
N LEU A 68 8.72 -17.34 -0.23
CA LEU A 68 7.74 -17.58 0.83
C LEU A 68 6.33 -17.08 0.48
N LEU A 69 6.24 -16.21 -0.51
CA LEU A 69 4.97 -15.63 -0.96
C LEU A 69 4.34 -16.38 -2.13
N ARG A 70 5.03 -17.35 -2.73
CA ARG A 70 4.51 -18.12 -3.89
C ARG A 70 3.15 -18.77 -3.66
N PRO A 71 2.82 -19.29 -2.46
CA PRO A 71 1.50 -19.88 -2.21
C PRO A 71 0.35 -18.88 -2.18
N TYR A 72 0.63 -17.57 -2.14
CA TYR A 72 -0.36 -16.52 -1.97
C TYR A 72 -0.50 -15.69 -3.25
N GLY A 73 -1.70 -15.23 -3.54
CA GLY A 73 -1.87 -14.09 -4.42
C GLY A 73 -1.18 -12.85 -3.83
N GLN A 74 -0.71 -11.97 -4.69
CA GLN A 74 0.01 -10.77 -4.27
C GLN A 74 -0.47 -9.56 -5.04
N TYR A 75 -0.60 -8.40 -4.35
CA TYR A 75 -0.76 -7.13 -5.01
C TYR A 75 0.09 -6.06 -4.32
N TRP A 76 0.96 -5.42 -5.09
CA TRP A 76 1.95 -4.50 -4.57
C TRP A 76 1.66 -3.06 -4.97
N PHE A 77 1.64 -2.16 -4.00
CA PHE A 77 1.81 -0.74 -4.24
C PHE A 77 3.23 -0.34 -3.85
N VAL A 78 4.00 0.14 -4.83
CA VAL A 78 5.29 0.75 -4.56
C VAL A 78 5.16 2.25 -4.75
N THR A 79 5.35 3.00 -3.68
CA THR A 79 5.23 4.45 -3.68
C THR A 79 6.55 5.08 -4.08
N ILE A 80 6.55 5.79 -5.20
CA ILE A 80 7.70 6.57 -5.70
C ILE A 80 7.20 7.97 -6.03
N THR A 81 7.78 8.96 -5.37
CA THR A 81 7.40 10.38 -5.42
C THR A 81 8.57 11.23 -5.88
N PRO A 82 8.37 12.51 -6.27
CA PRO A 82 9.47 13.38 -6.69
C PRO A 82 10.30 13.92 -5.53
N TYR A 83 9.88 13.65 -4.28
CA TYR A 83 10.42 14.32 -3.09
C TYR A 83 11.84 13.87 -2.75
N GLY A 84 12.60 14.80 -2.17
CA GLY A 84 13.93 14.57 -1.65
C GLY A 84 13.93 14.27 -0.14
N PRO A 85 15.14 14.11 0.45
CA PRO A 85 15.30 13.75 1.86
C PRO A 85 14.78 14.82 2.83
N GLU A 86 14.56 16.05 2.39
CA GLU A 86 13.94 17.11 3.18
C GLU A 86 12.44 16.84 3.47
N ILE A 87 11.80 16.01 2.65
CA ILE A 87 10.40 15.56 2.81
C ILE A 87 10.33 14.09 3.22
N GLU A 88 11.21 13.26 2.66
CA GLU A 88 11.25 11.80 2.85
C GLU A 88 12.63 11.36 3.37
N PRO A 89 12.98 11.68 4.63
CA PRO A 89 14.37 11.62 5.14
C PRO A 89 15.06 10.26 5.01
N HIS A 90 14.30 9.17 5.12
CA HIS A 90 14.86 7.81 5.17
C HIS A 90 14.29 6.90 4.10
N VAL A 91 13.66 7.46 3.05
CA VAL A 91 13.30 6.70 1.85
C VAL A 91 14.57 6.49 1.03
N PRO A 92 14.82 5.29 0.48
CA PRO A 92 15.97 5.06 -0.37
C PRO A 92 16.01 5.99 -1.60
N PRO A 93 17.17 6.20 -2.22
CA PRO A 93 17.28 7.00 -3.44
C PRO A 93 16.29 6.53 -4.51
N LYS A 94 15.59 7.47 -5.14
CA LYS A 94 14.56 7.20 -6.16
C LYS A 94 15.02 6.22 -7.24
N ALA A 95 16.24 6.40 -7.74
CA ALA A 95 16.80 5.52 -8.76
C ALA A 95 16.88 4.07 -8.29
N GLN A 96 17.22 3.84 -7.01
CA GLN A 96 17.24 2.49 -6.43
C GLN A 96 15.83 1.91 -6.33
N VAL A 97 14.86 2.69 -5.83
CA VAL A 97 13.46 2.21 -5.71
C VAL A 97 12.86 1.87 -7.08
N LEU A 98 13.20 2.62 -8.13
CA LEU A 98 12.79 2.30 -9.51
C LEU A 98 13.38 0.96 -9.98
N GLN A 99 14.66 0.68 -9.69
CA GLN A 99 15.28 -0.61 -10.01
C GLN A 99 14.64 -1.76 -9.23
N ASP A 100 14.38 -1.55 -7.94
CA ASP A 100 13.74 -2.56 -7.07
C ASP A 100 12.29 -2.81 -7.50
N PHE A 101 11.57 -1.78 -7.97
CA PHE A 101 10.25 -1.91 -8.58
C PHE A 101 10.31 -2.83 -9.82
N ILE A 102 11.26 -2.58 -10.71
CA ILE A 102 11.45 -3.39 -11.92
C ILE A 102 11.78 -4.84 -11.55
N ALA A 103 12.67 -5.05 -10.59
CA ALA A 103 13.02 -6.39 -10.10
C ALA A 103 11.80 -7.11 -9.52
N LEU A 104 10.99 -6.42 -8.70
CA LEU A 104 9.76 -6.96 -8.13
C LEU A 104 8.74 -7.28 -9.23
N SER A 105 8.54 -6.36 -10.18
CA SER A 105 7.62 -6.57 -11.30
C SER A 105 7.95 -7.80 -12.15
N LYS A 106 9.25 -8.06 -12.38
CA LYS A 106 9.70 -9.29 -13.07
C LYS A 106 9.37 -10.57 -12.33
N ILE A 107 9.20 -10.51 -11.01
CA ILE A 107 8.84 -11.66 -10.18
C ILE A 107 7.32 -11.85 -10.15
N VAL A 108 6.56 -10.78 -9.88
CA VAL A 108 5.10 -10.88 -9.63
C VAL A 108 4.24 -10.65 -10.87
N GLY A 109 4.79 -10.05 -11.92
CA GLY A 109 4.08 -9.63 -13.12
C GLY A 109 3.51 -8.19 -13.03
N PRO A 110 3.34 -7.51 -14.17
CA PRO A 110 2.91 -6.10 -14.22
C PRO A 110 1.45 -5.89 -13.77
N ASP A 111 0.63 -6.93 -13.71
CA ASP A 111 -0.76 -6.88 -13.25
C ASP A 111 -0.86 -7.00 -11.71
N CYS A 112 0.22 -7.45 -11.04
CA CYS A 112 0.29 -7.61 -9.59
C CYS A 112 1.03 -6.47 -8.89
N ILE A 113 1.40 -5.41 -9.60
CA ILE A 113 2.13 -4.27 -9.06
C ILE A 113 1.62 -2.95 -9.65
N ALA A 114 1.39 -1.97 -8.80
CA ALA A 114 1.02 -0.62 -9.19
C ALA A 114 2.02 0.41 -8.64
N TRP A 115 2.36 1.38 -9.45
CA TRP A 115 3.06 2.56 -8.99
C TRP A 115 2.11 3.46 -8.20
N ARG A 116 2.52 3.96 -7.01
CA ARG A 116 1.81 5.01 -6.26
C ARG A 116 2.59 6.31 -6.34
N TYR A 117 1.99 7.32 -6.93
CA TYR A 117 2.46 8.70 -6.92
C TYR A 117 1.61 9.49 -5.93
N ASP A 118 1.87 9.30 -4.64
CA ASP A 118 0.99 9.69 -3.52
C ASP A 118 1.81 9.97 -2.26
N PRO A 119 1.57 11.10 -1.57
CA PRO A 119 0.64 12.17 -1.93
C PRO A 119 1.27 13.23 -2.85
N ILE A 120 0.42 13.96 -3.58
CA ILE A 120 0.82 15.11 -4.38
C ILE A 120 0.53 16.38 -3.58
N PHE A 121 1.51 17.25 -3.41
CA PHE A 121 1.35 18.60 -2.87
C PHE A 121 2.19 19.59 -3.67
N LEU A 122 1.81 20.86 -3.64
CA LEU A 122 2.54 21.93 -4.32
C LEU A 122 3.30 22.81 -3.31
N SER A 123 4.49 23.24 -3.71
CA SER A 123 5.33 24.18 -2.98
C SER A 123 6.20 24.98 -3.96
N GLY A 124 7.01 25.91 -3.45
CA GLY A 124 7.96 26.64 -4.28
C GLY A 124 8.98 25.73 -4.97
N THR A 125 9.34 24.61 -4.34
CA THR A 125 10.27 23.62 -4.90
C THR A 125 9.54 22.57 -5.75
N TYR A 126 8.38 22.11 -5.31
CA TYR A 126 7.57 21.07 -5.98
C TYR A 126 6.38 21.72 -6.69
N THR A 127 6.68 22.39 -7.80
CA THR A 127 5.69 23.06 -8.66
C THR A 127 4.94 22.06 -9.54
N ALA A 128 3.80 22.47 -10.12
CA ALA A 128 3.07 21.64 -11.07
C ALA A 128 3.95 21.20 -12.26
N ALA A 129 4.76 22.12 -12.81
CA ALA A 129 5.68 21.80 -13.92
C ALA A 129 6.72 20.76 -13.51
N ARG A 130 7.27 20.84 -12.29
CA ARG A 130 8.20 19.85 -11.77
C ARG A 130 7.53 18.49 -11.58
N HIS A 131 6.31 18.46 -11.01
CA HIS A 131 5.55 17.21 -10.88
C HIS A 131 5.33 16.53 -12.23
N ILE A 132 4.95 17.29 -13.26
CA ILE A 132 4.74 16.74 -14.62
C ILE A 132 6.03 16.15 -15.19
N ALA A 133 7.14 16.89 -15.11
CA ALA A 133 8.43 16.44 -15.64
C ALA A 133 8.97 15.18 -14.91
N GLU A 134 8.93 15.16 -13.58
CA GLU A 134 9.38 14.02 -12.76
C GLU A 134 8.45 12.80 -12.96
N PHE A 135 7.14 13.03 -13.08
CA PHE A 135 6.17 11.97 -13.37
C PHE A 135 6.46 11.31 -14.72
N GLU A 136 6.71 12.11 -15.76
CA GLU A 136 7.03 11.58 -17.10
C GLU A 136 8.31 10.77 -17.10
N GLN A 137 9.37 11.24 -16.43
CA GLN A 137 10.63 10.50 -16.31
C GLN A 137 10.43 9.14 -15.63
N MET A 138 9.70 9.10 -14.51
CA MET A 138 9.41 7.86 -13.81
C MET A 138 8.49 6.94 -14.63
N ALA A 139 7.48 7.47 -15.29
CA ALA A 139 6.57 6.70 -16.16
C ALA A 139 7.33 6.05 -17.31
N ALA A 140 8.30 6.75 -17.91
CA ALA A 140 9.15 6.20 -18.97
C ALA A 140 9.97 5.00 -18.48
N VAL A 141 10.56 5.08 -17.27
CA VAL A 141 11.33 3.98 -16.66
C VAL A 141 10.44 2.80 -16.31
N LEU A 142 9.23 3.04 -15.83
CA LEU A 142 8.29 2.01 -15.37
C LEU A 142 7.41 1.44 -16.50
N SER A 143 7.55 1.94 -17.74
CA SER A 143 6.79 1.46 -18.89
C SER A 143 6.99 -0.03 -19.12
N GLY A 144 5.88 -0.78 -19.22
CA GLY A 144 5.87 -2.24 -19.36
C GLY A 144 6.01 -3.02 -18.04
N TYR A 145 6.43 -2.38 -16.94
CA TYR A 145 6.59 -3.02 -15.63
C TYR A 145 5.38 -2.84 -14.71
N THR A 146 4.43 -2.00 -15.08
CA THR A 146 3.13 -1.86 -14.41
C THR A 146 2.07 -1.42 -15.41
N ARG A 147 0.80 -1.76 -15.12
CA ARG A 147 -0.37 -1.32 -15.89
C ARG A 147 -1.08 -0.14 -15.23
N THR A 148 -0.70 0.23 -14.01
CA THR A 148 -1.47 1.17 -13.20
C THR A 148 -0.57 2.13 -12.44
N CYS A 149 -0.92 3.41 -12.48
CA CYS A 149 -0.40 4.39 -11.54
C CYS A 149 -1.54 4.96 -10.69
N VAL A 150 -1.44 4.84 -9.37
CA VAL A 150 -2.38 5.43 -8.42
C VAL A 150 -1.87 6.80 -8.02
N ILE A 151 -2.71 7.83 -8.16
CA ILE A 151 -2.42 9.19 -7.74
C ILE A 151 -3.36 9.63 -6.61
N SER A 152 -2.88 10.45 -5.68
CA SER A 152 -3.72 11.12 -4.68
C SER A 152 -3.10 12.44 -4.26
N PHE A 153 -3.94 13.45 -4.04
CA PHE A 153 -3.51 14.73 -3.51
C PHE A 153 -3.50 14.70 -1.99
N ILE A 154 -2.66 15.53 -1.40
CA ILE A 154 -2.44 15.52 0.04
C ILE A 154 -3.71 15.81 0.83
N ASP A 155 -4.04 14.93 1.78
CA ASP A 155 -5.05 15.12 2.79
C ASP A 155 -4.42 15.74 4.04
N LEU A 156 -5.00 16.85 4.51
CA LEU A 156 -4.49 17.57 5.67
C LEU A 156 -5.02 16.99 6.99
N TYR A 157 -4.67 15.72 7.27
CA TYR A 157 -4.94 15.12 8.57
C TYR A 157 -4.27 15.90 9.70
N GLU A 158 -4.75 15.76 10.93
CA GLU A 158 -4.18 16.44 12.11
C GLU A 158 -2.67 16.20 12.24
N LYS A 159 -2.22 14.96 12.08
CA LYS A 159 -0.79 14.60 12.13
C LYS A 159 0.00 15.27 11.01
N VAL A 160 -0.55 15.37 9.80
CA VAL A 160 0.07 16.06 8.67
C VAL A 160 0.21 17.56 8.97
N ARG A 161 -0.85 18.22 9.43
CA ARG A 161 -0.79 19.64 9.81
C ARG A 161 0.26 19.93 10.87
N ARG A 162 0.44 19.02 11.83
CA ARG A 162 1.45 19.15 12.88
C ARG A 162 2.87 18.90 12.39
N ASN A 163 3.08 17.86 11.60
CA ASN A 163 4.42 17.43 11.17
C ASN A 163 4.91 18.16 9.92
N PHE A 164 4.00 18.76 9.15
CA PHE A 164 4.26 19.49 7.90
C PHE A 164 3.39 20.76 7.83
N PRO A 165 3.57 21.74 8.75
CA PRO A 165 2.67 22.87 8.94
C PRO A 165 2.60 23.83 7.74
N GLN A 166 3.64 23.88 6.89
CA GLN A 166 3.68 24.71 5.70
C GLN A 166 2.91 24.15 4.51
N VAL A 167 2.54 22.85 4.55
CA VAL A 167 1.82 22.24 3.42
C VAL A 167 0.37 22.73 3.35
N LYS A 168 -0.11 22.94 2.13
CA LYS A 168 -1.48 23.35 1.84
C LYS A 168 -2.19 22.30 0.99
N SER A 169 -3.52 22.31 1.06
CA SER A 169 -4.33 21.54 0.11
C SER A 169 -4.09 22.05 -1.31
N VAL A 170 -4.05 21.12 -2.26
CA VAL A 170 -3.92 21.48 -3.68
C VAL A 170 -5.28 21.99 -4.18
N PRO A 171 -5.37 23.18 -4.79
CA PRO A 171 -6.61 23.72 -5.35
C PRO A 171 -7.20 22.80 -6.42
N LEU A 172 -8.52 22.76 -6.56
CA LEU A 172 -9.20 21.88 -7.54
C LEU A 172 -8.72 22.10 -8.99
N ALA A 173 -8.50 23.34 -9.40
CA ALA A 173 -7.99 23.67 -10.74
C ALA A 173 -6.59 23.05 -10.99
N GLU A 174 -5.71 23.08 -9.97
CA GLU A 174 -4.39 22.48 -10.05
C GLU A 174 -4.46 20.94 -10.04
N ARG A 175 -5.37 20.35 -9.24
CA ARG A 175 -5.62 18.89 -9.26
C ARG A 175 -6.07 18.44 -10.64
N GLU A 176 -6.95 19.20 -11.28
CA GLU A 176 -7.44 18.90 -12.62
C GLU A 176 -6.33 19.03 -13.67
N THR A 177 -5.53 20.10 -13.61
CA THR A 177 -4.40 20.33 -14.52
C THR A 177 -3.37 19.20 -14.41
N LEU A 178 -2.95 18.86 -13.20
CA LEU A 178 -2.01 17.75 -12.95
C LEU A 178 -2.60 16.40 -13.35
N GLY A 179 -3.85 16.14 -12.95
CA GLY A 179 -4.53 14.89 -13.28
C GLY A 179 -4.63 14.65 -14.78
N LYS A 180 -5.00 15.69 -15.55
CA LYS A 180 -5.04 15.64 -17.03
C LYS A 180 -3.66 15.32 -17.59
N ALA A 181 -2.61 16.03 -17.16
CA ALA A 181 -1.24 15.80 -17.63
C ALA A 181 -0.77 14.36 -17.31
N PHE A 182 -1.03 13.86 -16.11
CA PHE A 182 -0.66 12.50 -15.72
C PHE A 182 -1.41 11.44 -16.52
N ILE A 183 -2.69 11.68 -16.88
CA ILE A 183 -3.47 10.78 -17.72
C ILE A 183 -2.87 10.69 -19.13
N GLU A 184 -2.50 11.82 -19.73
CA GLU A 184 -1.86 11.83 -21.06
C GLU A 184 -0.49 11.13 -21.02
N ILE A 185 0.32 11.37 -20.00
CA ILE A 185 1.58 10.65 -19.79
C ILE A 185 1.32 9.15 -19.57
N GLY A 186 0.34 8.81 -18.73
CA GLY A 186 -0.04 7.41 -18.50
C GLY A 186 -0.40 6.68 -19.79
N LYS A 187 -1.22 7.29 -20.65
CA LYS A 187 -1.55 6.76 -21.97
C LYS A 187 -0.30 6.52 -22.84
N LYS A 188 0.61 7.49 -22.85
CA LYS A 188 1.87 7.40 -23.62
C LYS A 188 2.73 6.21 -23.20
N TYR A 189 2.75 5.87 -21.91
CA TYR A 189 3.59 4.81 -21.35
C TYR A 189 2.81 3.54 -20.96
N GLY A 190 1.56 3.40 -21.41
CA GLY A 190 0.75 2.20 -21.22
C GLY A 190 0.25 1.96 -19.79
N MET A 191 0.02 3.04 -19.03
CA MET A 191 -0.47 2.99 -17.64
C MET A 191 -1.84 3.64 -17.52
N MET A 192 -2.77 2.96 -16.85
CA MET A 192 -4.04 3.54 -16.40
C MET A 192 -3.82 4.38 -15.15
N ILE A 193 -4.26 5.63 -15.16
CA ILE A 193 -4.22 6.49 -13.97
C ILE A 193 -5.48 6.25 -13.14
N ARG A 194 -5.27 5.96 -11.83
CA ARG A 194 -6.33 5.73 -10.85
C ARG A 194 -6.26 6.75 -9.72
N PRO A 195 -7.16 7.74 -9.70
CA PRO A 195 -7.28 8.66 -8.58
C PRO A 195 -7.77 7.92 -7.31
N CYS A 196 -7.09 8.09 -6.18
CA CYS A 196 -7.45 7.44 -4.92
C CYS A 196 -8.19 8.42 -4.01
N ALA A 197 -9.51 8.24 -3.85
CA ALA A 197 -10.40 9.10 -3.06
C ALA A 197 -10.39 10.58 -3.52
N GLU A 198 -10.35 10.81 -4.82
CA GLU A 198 -10.36 12.13 -5.45
C GLU A 198 -11.67 12.40 -6.23
N GLY A 199 -12.72 11.59 -5.98
CA GLY A 199 -13.97 11.63 -6.73
C GLY A 199 -13.82 11.21 -8.20
N THR A 200 -14.76 11.65 -9.03
CA THR A 200 -14.89 11.17 -10.43
C THR A 200 -14.51 12.22 -11.47
N ALA A 201 -14.07 13.42 -11.05
CA ALA A 201 -13.81 14.54 -11.96
C ALA A 201 -12.81 14.22 -13.09
N LEU A 202 -11.83 13.36 -12.84
CA LEU A 202 -10.81 12.97 -13.80
C LEU A 202 -11.28 11.88 -14.79
N ALA A 203 -12.43 11.25 -14.57
CA ALA A 203 -12.98 10.23 -15.47
C ALA A 203 -13.21 10.77 -16.90
N ARG A 204 -13.61 12.04 -17.03
CA ARG A 204 -13.82 12.72 -18.33
C ARG A 204 -12.55 12.83 -19.17
N TYR A 205 -11.36 12.70 -18.56
CA TYR A 205 -10.06 12.70 -19.25
C TYR A 205 -9.52 11.29 -19.48
N GLY A 206 -10.21 10.26 -18.95
CA GLY A 206 -9.86 8.85 -19.15
C GLY A 206 -9.19 8.19 -17.95
N ALA A 207 -9.29 8.76 -16.74
CA ALA A 207 -8.88 8.06 -15.52
C ALA A 207 -9.87 6.97 -15.12
N ASP A 208 -9.38 5.90 -14.53
CA ASP A 208 -10.22 4.89 -13.86
C ASP A 208 -10.49 5.30 -12.41
N CYS A 209 -11.65 5.90 -12.18
CA CYS A 209 -12.07 6.36 -10.86
C CYS A 209 -12.83 5.28 -10.04
N SER A 210 -12.77 4.01 -10.42
CA SER A 210 -13.46 2.92 -9.71
C SER A 210 -12.80 2.55 -8.37
N GLY A 211 -11.60 3.06 -8.09
CA GLY A 211 -10.82 2.78 -6.88
C GLY A 211 -9.51 2.05 -7.17
N CYS A 212 -8.60 2.07 -6.19
CA CYS A 212 -7.26 1.51 -6.37
C CYS A 212 -7.11 0.04 -5.90
N MET A 213 -7.92 -0.38 -4.92
CA MET A 213 -7.95 -1.76 -4.37
C MET A 213 -9.36 -2.33 -4.48
N THR A 214 -9.86 -2.48 -5.70
CA THR A 214 -11.20 -3.02 -5.96
C THR A 214 -11.17 -4.54 -6.11
N GLN A 215 -12.35 -5.17 -6.04
CA GLN A 215 -12.49 -6.58 -6.35
C GLN A 215 -11.87 -6.92 -7.70
N LYS A 216 -12.18 -6.14 -8.75
CA LYS A 216 -11.62 -6.32 -10.09
C LYS A 216 -10.09 -6.23 -10.12
N THR A 217 -9.49 -5.34 -9.33
CA THR A 217 -8.02 -5.23 -9.21
C THR A 217 -7.42 -6.53 -8.68
N PHE A 218 -8.03 -7.10 -7.64
CA PHE A 218 -7.55 -8.33 -7.04
C PHE A 218 -7.84 -9.57 -7.90
N GLU A 219 -9.00 -9.63 -8.56
CA GLU A 219 -9.33 -10.69 -9.51
C GLU A 219 -8.36 -10.71 -10.70
N THR A 220 -7.97 -9.53 -11.18
CA THR A 220 -6.95 -9.42 -12.24
C THR A 220 -5.60 -9.97 -11.76
N ALA A 221 -5.17 -9.62 -10.55
CA ALA A 221 -3.90 -10.09 -9.98
C ALA A 221 -3.90 -11.60 -9.68
N LEU A 222 -5.05 -12.14 -9.29
CA LEU A 222 -5.23 -13.56 -8.96
C LEU A 222 -5.49 -14.44 -10.18
N HIS A 223 -5.94 -13.85 -11.30
CA HIS A 223 -6.54 -14.55 -12.44
C HIS A 223 -7.69 -15.48 -12.03
N ARG A 224 -8.41 -15.15 -10.96
CA ARG A 224 -9.52 -15.91 -10.38
C ARG A 224 -10.59 -14.97 -9.84
N PRO A 225 -11.88 -15.32 -9.95
CA PRO A 225 -12.97 -14.55 -9.40
C PRO A 225 -12.99 -14.62 -7.87
N LEU A 226 -13.47 -13.53 -7.25
CA LEU A 226 -13.64 -13.39 -5.81
C LEU A 226 -15.12 -13.15 -5.45
N ARG A 227 -15.55 -13.66 -4.31
CA ARG A 227 -16.82 -13.30 -3.67
C ARG A 227 -16.53 -12.54 -2.39
N LEU A 228 -16.41 -11.22 -2.50
CA LEU A 228 -16.13 -10.37 -1.34
C LEU A 228 -17.38 -10.24 -0.46
N PRO A 229 -17.22 -10.24 0.87
CA PRO A 229 -18.29 -9.83 1.78
C PRO A 229 -18.64 -8.35 1.56
N PRO A 230 -19.83 -7.89 2.00
CA PRO A 230 -20.21 -6.48 1.92
C PRO A 230 -19.12 -5.57 2.53
N GLN A 231 -18.68 -4.59 1.75
CA GLN A 231 -17.61 -3.68 2.14
C GLN A 231 -18.18 -2.34 2.62
N LYS A 232 -17.56 -1.76 3.65
CA LYS A 232 -17.82 -0.38 4.06
C LYS A 232 -16.63 0.49 3.62
N PRO A 233 -16.88 1.66 2.99
CA PRO A 233 -15.80 2.58 2.63
C PRO A 233 -15.01 2.99 3.88
N ALA A 234 -13.68 3.00 3.80
CA ALA A 234 -12.83 3.48 4.89
C ALA A 234 -12.89 5.00 5.07
N ARG A 235 -13.20 5.71 4.00
CA ARG A 235 -13.38 7.17 3.96
C ARG A 235 -14.32 7.54 2.81
N LYS A 236 -14.83 8.77 2.84
CA LYS A 236 -15.63 9.32 1.74
C LYS A 236 -14.89 9.12 0.40
N GLU A 237 -15.62 8.75 -0.63
CA GLU A 237 -15.11 8.54 -2.00
C GLU A 237 -14.07 7.41 -2.14
N CYS A 238 -13.90 6.56 -1.12
CA CYS A 238 -13.02 5.39 -1.20
C CYS A 238 -13.85 4.16 -1.58
N ALA A 239 -13.49 3.51 -2.69
CA ALA A 239 -14.11 2.26 -3.15
C ALA A 239 -13.21 1.03 -2.93
N CYS A 240 -12.19 1.15 -2.07
CA CYS A 240 -11.26 0.05 -1.80
C CYS A 240 -11.90 -1.04 -0.94
N CYS A 241 -11.64 -2.29 -1.30
CA CYS A 241 -11.91 -3.45 -0.47
C CYS A 241 -10.85 -3.51 0.63
N LEU A 242 -11.12 -2.85 1.75
CA LEU A 242 -10.19 -2.83 2.89
C LEU A 242 -10.49 -3.97 3.83
N THR A 243 -9.44 -4.68 4.21
CA THR A 243 -9.51 -5.85 5.08
C THR A 243 -8.55 -5.70 6.25
N ALA A 244 -8.19 -6.81 6.90
CA ALA A 244 -7.30 -6.79 8.06
C ALA A 244 -5.91 -6.27 7.68
N ASP A 245 -5.45 -5.21 8.34
CA ASP A 245 -4.07 -4.71 8.28
C ASP A 245 -3.30 -5.21 9.50
N ILE A 246 -2.19 -5.91 9.25
CA ILE A 246 -1.34 -6.48 10.31
C ILE A 246 -0.22 -5.55 10.78
N GLY A 247 -0.15 -4.33 10.24
CA GLY A 247 0.77 -3.30 10.68
C GLY A 247 0.38 -2.64 11.99
N ALA A 248 1.27 -1.84 12.54
CA ALA A 248 1.04 -1.01 13.72
C ALA A 248 1.38 0.45 13.43
N TYR A 249 0.61 1.38 14.00
CA TYR A 249 0.92 2.81 13.92
C TYR A 249 2.23 3.14 14.62
N ASN A 250 2.90 4.21 14.19
CA ASN A 250 4.16 4.69 14.76
C ASN A 250 5.30 3.66 14.69
N THR A 251 5.41 2.95 13.56
CA THR A 251 6.46 1.94 13.37
C THR A 251 7.22 2.10 12.07
N CYS A 252 6.78 2.97 11.14
CA CYS A 252 7.45 3.20 9.88
C CYS A 252 8.64 4.17 10.05
N GLY A 253 9.85 3.70 9.74
CA GLY A 253 11.09 4.46 9.88
C GLY A 253 11.39 5.47 8.78
N HIS A 254 10.61 5.57 7.70
CA HIS A 254 10.87 6.50 6.58
C HIS A 254 10.86 7.97 6.98
N GLY A 255 10.10 8.36 8.01
CA GLY A 255 10.07 9.72 8.55
C GLY A 255 9.43 10.76 7.64
N CYS A 256 8.64 10.37 6.64
CA CYS A 256 7.95 11.27 5.71
C CYS A 256 7.13 12.32 6.46
N LEU A 257 7.29 13.61 6.11
CA LEU A 257 6.62 14.71 6.81
C LEU A 257 5.10 14.65 6.71
N TYR A 258 4.58 14.15 5.61
CA TYR A 258 3.14 14.02 5.33
C TYR A 258 2.51 12.72 5.87
N CYS A 259 3.23 11.95 6.69
CA CYS A 259 2.75 10.63 7.12
C CYS A 259 1.56 10.75 8.09
N TYR A 260 0.45 10.10 7.75
CA TYR A 260 -0.72 10.00 8.62
C TYR A 260 -0.58 8.89 9.69
N ALA A 261 0.32 7.92 9.48
CA ALA A 261 0.45 6.76 10.36
C ALA A 261 1.37 7.01 11.55
N ASN A 262 2.30 7.97 11.44
CA ASN A 262 3.27 8.30 12.50
C ASN A 262 2.86 9.56 13.27
N ALA A 263 2.84 9.47 14.60
CA ALA A 263 2.55 10.62 15.47
C ALA A 263 3.80 11.45 15.76
N SER A 264 4.94 10.80 16.06
CA SER A 264 6.20 11.47 16.32
C SER A 264 7.39 10.55 16.00
N ARG A 265 8.53 11.14 15.68
CA ARG A 265 9.78 10.40 15.43
C ARG A 265 10.26 9.67 16.69
N VAL A 266 10.04 10.23 17.88
CA VAL A 266 10.42 9.61 19.16
C VAL A 266 9.65 8.33 19.39
N THR A 267 8.33 8.37 19.21
CA THR A 267 7.47 7.18 19.34
C THR A 267 7.83 6.09 18.33
N VAL A 268 8.13 6.47 17.09
CA VAL A 268 8.59 5.53 16.07
C VAL A 268 9.89 4.86 16.50
N ALA A 269 10.89 5.63 16.96
CA ALA A 269 12.17 5.08 17.40
C ALA A 269 12.01 4.13 18.60
N GLN A 270 11.10 4.45 19.54
CA GLN A 270 10.78 3.58 20.68
C GLN A 270 10.16 2.26 20.21
N ASN A 271 9.15 2.31 19.36
CA ASN A 271 8.48 1.12 18.84
C ASN A 271 9.42 0.24 18.01
N MET A 272 10.28 0.84 17.18
CA MET A 272 11.28 0.09 16.42
C MET A 272 12.31 -0.62 17.31
N ARG A 273 12.66 -0.05 18.48
CA ARG A 273 13.55 -0.71 19.46
C ARG A 273 12.86 -1.88 20.17
N MET A 274 11.53 -1.83 20.33
CA MET A 274 10.74 -2.91 20.93
C MET A 274 10.38 -4.02 19.92
N HIS A 275 10.77 -3.85 18.65
CA HIS A 275 10.55 -4.85 17.64
C HIS A 275 11.44 -6.07 17.87
N ASP A 276 10.83 -7.25 17.88
CA ASP A 276 11.52 -8.55 17.89
C ASP A 276 11.03 -9.38 16.69
N PRO A 277 11.92 -9.73 15.75
CA PRO A 277 11.53 -10.55 14.59
C PRO A 277 10.95 -11.93 14.94
N ALA A 278 11.20 -12.45 16.15
CA ALA A 278 10.64 -13.72 16.60
C ALA A 278 9.25 -13.56 17.22
N SER A 279 8.89 -12.36 17.71
CA SER A 279 7.59 -12.10 18.33
C SER A 279 6.42 -12.33 17.36
N PRO A 280 5.27 -12.85 17.82
CA PRO A 280 4.05 -12.86 17.02
C PRO A 280 3.47 -11.45 16.80
N PHE A 281 3.87 -10.45 17.58
CA PHE A 281 3.50 -9.04 17.43
C PHE A 281 4.54 -8.29 16.59
N LEU A 282 4.10 -7.27 15.86
CA LEU A 282 5.03 -6.37 15.18
C LEU A 282 5.87 -5.56 16.17
N VAL A 283 5.28 -5.19 17.31
CA VAL A 283 5.93 -4.42 18.37
C VAL A 283 5.68 -5.10 19.72
N GLY A 284 6.74 -5.37 20.46
CA GLY A 284 6.68 -5.95 21.80
C GLY A 284 6.23 -7.41 21.80
N HIS A 285 5.63 -7.80 22.91
CA HIS A 285 5.21 -9.18 23.20
C HIS A 285 3.82 -9.18 23.85
N SER A 286 3.30 -10.36 24.15
CA SER A 286 2.09 -10.54 24.97
C SER A 286 2.26 -9.90 26.34
N GLN A 287 1.20 -9.28 26.84
CA GLN A 287 1.18 -8.61 28.13
C GLN A 287 0.14 -9.26 29.06
N PRO A 288 0.33 -9.20 30.37
CA PRO A 288 -0.73 -9.58 31.32
C PRO A 288 -2.00 -8.79 31.01
N GLY A 289 -3.14 -9.50 30.91
CA GLY A 289 -4.43 -8.89 30.59
C GLY A 289 -4.76 -8.83 29.10
N ASP A 290 -3.89 -9.32 28.21
CA ASP A 290 -4.24 -9.46 26.79
C ASP A 290 -5.41 -10.44 26.60
N VAL A 291 -6.45 -9.99 25.90
CA VAL A 291 -7.60 -10.78 25.49
C VAL A 291 -7.45 -11.11 24.00
N ILE A 292 -7.14 -12.37 23.70
CA ILE A 292 -6.89 -12.80 22.32
C ILE A 292 -8.18 -13.33 21.70
N HIS A 293 -8.56 -12.75 20.58
CA HIS A 293 -9.71 -13.14 19.77
C HIS A 293 -9.23 -13.77 18.45
N GLU A 294 -9.77 -14.91 18.09
CA GLU A 294 -9.54 -15.50 16.77
C GLU A 294 -10.27 -14.65 15.70
N ALA A 295 -9.58 -14.28 14.64
CA ALA A 295 -10.18 -13.60 13.50
C ALA A 295 -11.14 -14.55 12.75
N LYS A 296 -12.30 -14.04 12.35
CA LYS A 296 -13.17 -14.76 11.42
C LYS A 296 -12.57 -14.64 10.03
N GLN A 297 -12.05 -15.74 9.51
CA GLN A 297 -11.34 -15.79 8.23
C GLN A 297 -11.88 -16.92 7.37
N GLU A 298 -12.07 -16.63 6.08
CA GLU A 298 -12.45 -17.59 5.07
C GLU A 298 -11.83 -17.19 3.73
N SER A 299 -11.61 -18.14 2.84
CA SER A 299 -11.26 -17.87 1.46
C SER A 299 -12.45 -17.22 0.73
N TRP A 300 -12.15 -16.21 -0.08
CA TRP A 300 -13.11 -15.54 -0.95
C TRP A 300 -13.00 -15.95 -2.41
N LEU A 301 -12.08 -16.87 -2.71
CA LEU A 301 -12.00 -17.44 -4.05
C LEU A 301 -13.29 -18.18 -4.38
N VAL A 302 -13.80 -17.98 -5.59
CA VAL A 302 -14.92 -18.75 -6.11
C VAL A 302 -14.33 -20.02 -6.70
N ASP A 303 -14.75 -21.19 -6.18
CA ASP A 303 -14.45 -22.47 -6.82
C ASP A 303 -15.12 -22.48 -8.18
N GLN A 304 -14.35 -22.46 -9.25
CA GLN A 304 -14.86 -22.72 -10.58
C GLN A 304 -15.14 -24.23 -10.66
N ILE A 305 -16.40 -24.59 -10.46
CA ILE A 305 -16.88 -25.90 -10.93
C ILE A 305 -16.70 -25.86 -12.44
N SER A 306 -15.78 -26.64 -12.98
CA SER A 306 -15.61 -26.73 -14.42
C SER A 306 -16.89 -27.31 -15.02
N MET A 307 -17.32 -26.82 -16.19
CA MET A 307 -18.45 -27.43 -16.90
C MET A 307 -18.22 -28.92 -17.18
N ALA A 308 -16.97 -29.39 -17.12
CA ALA A 308 -16.62 -30.82 -17.22
C ALA A 308 -16.93 -31.65 -15.96
N GLU A 309 -17.15 -31.01 -14.81
CA GLU A 309 -17.60 -31.69 -13.58
C GLU A 309 -19.14 -31.74 -13.45
N LEU A 310 -19.86 -31.06 -14.36
CA LEU A 310 -21.32 -31.02 -14.44
C LEU A 310 -21.88 -31.95 -15.55
N LEU A 311 -21.05 -32.58 -16.36
CA LEU A 311 -21.36 -33.53 -17.41
C LEU A 311 -20.87 -34.93 -17.03
#